data_7ce319fad7ef7f0f3edd9fba39ae41da
#
_entry.id   7ce319fad7ef7f0f3edd9fba39ae41da
#
_cell.length_a   1.000
_cell.length_b   1.000
_cell.length_c   1.000
_cell.angle_alpha   90.00
_cell.angle_beta   90.00
_cell.angle_gamma   90.00
#
_symmetry.space_group_name_H-M   'P 1'
#
loop_
_entity.id
_entity.type
_entity.pdbx_description
1 polymer ?
#
loop_
_entity_poly.entity_id
_entity_poly.type
_entity_poly.pdbx_seq_one_letter_code
_entity_poly.pdbx_strand_id
1 'polypeptide(L)'
;MRRLGRARPPGAPKETPKLRAIGIVDVTFGKNVTVVQPVNLYDCTIGDETFIGPFVEIQKGATIGKRCRIQSHSFICDLVTIGDDCFISHGAMFINDLFVTGGPAGKPQLWRPTKLGNRVSIGTNATILPVTICDQVVIGAGAVVTKAITVSGIYAGNPARLLRRL
;
A
#
# COMPACT_ATOMS: atom_id res chain seq x y z
N MET A 1 3.63 -41.46 1.75
CA MET A 1 3.63 -41.57 3.25
C MET A 1 3.48 -40.17 3.84
N ARG A 2 2.31 -39.82 4.38
CA ARG A 2 2.10 -38.56 5.14
C ARG A 2 2.77 -38.75 6.50
N ARG A 3 3.74 -37.92 6.85
CA ARG A 3 4.26 -37.81 8.23
C ARG A 3 3.14 -37.23 9.09
N LEU A 4 2.51 -38.07 9.89
CA LEU A 4 1.63 -37.61 10.99
C LEU A 4 2.48 -36.77 11.94
N GLY A 5 2.08 -35.49 12.10
CA GLY A 5 2.71 -34.63 13.07
C GLY A 5 2.67 -35.28 14.44
N ARG A 6 3.80 -35.31 15.15
CA ARG A 6 3.88 -35.82 16.52
C ARG A 6 2.92 -35.01 17.40
N ALA A 7 2.01 -35.72 18.05
CA ALA A 7 1.15 -35.12 19.07
C ALA A 7 2.03 -34.49 20.17
N ARG A 8 1.68 -33.29 20.58
CA ARG A 8 2.35 -32.56 21.67
C ARG A 8 2.20 -33.37 22.96
N PRO A 9 3.27 -33.52 23.78
CA PRO A 9 3.18 -34.27 25.03
C PRO A 9 2.17 -33.60 25.97
N PRO A 10 1.36 -34.36 26.69
CA PRO A 10 0.41 -33.83 27.69
C PRO A 10 1.16 -33.07 28.80
N GLY A 11 0.75 -31.82 29.07
CA GLY A 11 1.34 -30.99 30.13
C GLY A 11 2.35 -29.94 29.68
N ALA A 12 2.68 -29.83 28.39
CA ALA A 12 3.49 -28.70 27.91
C ALA A 12 2.74 -27.37 28.14
N PRO A 13 3.38 -26.32 28.68
CA PRO A 13 2.74 -25.04 28.86
C PRO A 13 2.16 -24.52 27.55
N LYS A 14 0.91 -24.07 27.59
CA LYS A 14 0.28 -23.42 26.45
C LYS A 14 0.94 -22.04 26.30
N GLU A 15 1.74 -21.87 25.27
CA GLU A 15 2.26 -20.54 24.94
C GLU A 15 1.09 -19.63 24.53
N THR A 16 0.99 -18.49 25.20
CA THR A 16 0.01 -17.46 24.85
C THR A 16 0.61 -16.60 23.74
N PRO A 17 -0.09 -16.42 22.61
CA PRO A 17 0.42 -15.58 21.53
C PRO A 17 0.51 -14.13 22.01
N LYS A 18 1.53 -13.41 21.51
CA LYS A 18 1.63 -11.95 21.68
C LYS A 18 0.61 -11.29 20.76
N LEU A 19 -0.50 -10.83 21.30
CA LEU A 19 -1.52 -10.12 20.56
C LEU A 19 -1.15 -8.64 20.41
N ARG A 20 -1.44 -8.07 19.24
CA ARG A 20 -1.40 -6.63 18.97
C ARG A 20 -2.76 -6.24 18.40
N ALA A 21 -3.34 -5.15 18.88
CA ALA A 21 -4.55 -4.59 18.32
C ALA A 21 -4.22 -3.88 16.99
N ILE A 22 -5.15 -3.94 16.04
CA ILE A 22 -5.16 -3.05 14.88
C ILE A 22 -5.90 -1.77 15.25
N GLY A 23 -5.65 -0.68 14.54
CA GLY A 23 -6.35 0.59 14.77
C GLY A 23 -5.60 1.79 14.19
N ILE A 24 -5.75 2.92 14.85
CA ILE A 24 -5.11 4.18 14.49
C ILE A 24 -4.10 4.50 15.60
N VAL A 25 -2.81 4.50 15.26
CA VAL A 25 -1.70 4.70 16.21
C VAL A 25 -0.72 5.70 15.64
N ASP A 26 -0.46 6.79 16.35
CA ASP A 26 0.54 7.82 15.99
C ASP A 26 0.39 8.38 14.56
N VAL A 27 -0.86 8.62 14.14
CA VAL A 27 -1.21 9.17 12.83
C VAL A 27 -1.39 10.69 12.89
N THR A 28 -0.73 11.41 11.99
CA THR A 28 -0.96 12.85 11.81
C THR A 28 -2.05 13.06 10.76
N PHE A 29 -3.18 13.63 11.16
CA PHE A 29 -4.29 13.97 10.27
C PHE A 29 -4.33 15.46 9.96
N GLY A 30 -4.61 15.77 8.70
CA GLY A 30 -5.04 17.11 8.26
C GLY A 30 -6.48 17.41 8.65
N LYS A 31 -7.02 18.50 8.12
CA LYS A 31 -8.41 18.93 8.39
C LYS A 31 -9.41 18.07 7.61
N ASN A 32 -10.58 17.82 8.19
CA ASN A 32 -11.73 17.18 7.53
C ASN A 32 -11.41 15.79 6.92
N VAL A 33 -10.47 15.06 7.48
CA VAL A 33 -10.18 13.68 7.07
C VAL A 33 -11.31 12.76 7.52
N THR A 34 -11.77 11.89 6.65
CA THR A 34 -12.79 10.87 6.94
C THR A 34 -12.15 9.49 6.94
N VAL A 35 -12.33 8.73 8.00
CA VAL A 35 -11.85 7.35 8.12
C VAL A 35 -13.00 6.42 8.44
N VAL A 36 -13.21 5.40 7.62
CA VAL A 36 -14.22 4.34 7.82
C VAL A 36 -13.53 3.12 8.43
N GLN A 37 -13.85 2.81 9.69
CA GLN A 37 -13.29 1.65 10.37
C GLN A 37 -13.94 0.32 9.96
N PRO A 38 -13.24 -0.85 10.14
CA PRO A 38 -11.92 -0.97 10.75
C PRO A 38 -10.80 -0.66 9.77
N VAL A 39 -9.70 -0.06 10.29
CA VAL A 39 -8.47 0.24 9.54
C VAL A 39 -7.24 -0.10 10.37
N ASN A 40 -6.07 -0.18 9.74
CA ASN A 40 -4.77 -0.28 10.41
C ASN A 40 -3.85 0.83 9.90
N LEU A 41 -3.84 1.96 10.61
CA LEU A 41 -3.05 3.15 10.25
C LEU A 41 -2.04 3.40 11.37
N TYR A 42 -0.75 3.49 11.05
CA TYR A 42 0.26 3.76 12.08
C TYR A 42 1.47 4.54 11.58
N ASP A 43 1.95 5.47 12.42
CA ASP A 43 3.14 6.30 12.17
C ASP A 43 3.13 6.99 10.80
N CYS A 44 1.96 7.38 10.27
CA CYS A 44 1.80 7.94 8.93
C CYS A 44 1.16 9.34 8.95
N THR A 45 1.19 10.03 7.81
CA THR A 45 0.60 11.36 7.65
C THR A 45 -0.47 11.34 6.56
N ILE A 46 -1.65 11.93 6.84
CA ILE A 46 -2.79 11.98 5.92
C ILE A 46 -3.24 13.43 5.80
N GLY A 47 -3.21 13.96 4.58
CA GLY A 47 -3.54 15.35 4.26
C GLY A 47 -5.03 15.67 4.33
N ASP A 48 -5.33 16.98 4.27
CA ASP A 48 -6.69 17.52 4.42
C ASP A 48 -7.70 16.88 3.46
N GLU A 49 -8.95 16.75 3.88
CA GLU A 49 -10.10 16.32 3.08
C GLU A 49 -9.94 14.93 2.43
N THR A 50 -8.98 14.16 2.90
CA THR A 50 -8.76 12.79 2.39
C THR A 50 -9.72 11.80 3.03
N PHE A 51 -10.20 10.86 2.22
CA PHE A 51 -11.07 9.76 2.61
C PHE A 51 -10.30 8.44 2.66
N ILE A 52 -10.43 7.71 3.76
CA ILE A 52 -9.87 6.38 3.96
C ILE A 52 -11.03 5.39 4.15
N GLY A 53 -11.15 4.44 3.25
CA GLY A 53 -12.15 3.38 3.29
C GLY A 53 -11.84 2.29 4.33
N PRO A 54 -12.78 1.36 4.56
CA PRO A 54 -12.59 0.29 5.54
C PRO A 54 -11.54 -0.72 5.08
N PHE A 55 -10.92 -1.39 6.04
CA PHE A 55 -9.90 -2.43 5.83
C PHE A 55 -8.65 -1.92 5.08
N VAL A 56 -8.40 -0.61 5.08
CA VAL A 56 -7.16 -0.03 4.58
C VAL A 56 -6.06 -0.21 5.61
N GLU A 57 -4.86 -0.55 5.13
CA GLU A 57 -3.64 -0.49 5.93
C GLU A 57 -2.69 0.56 5.34
N ILE A 58 -2.22 1.49 6.20
CA ILE A 58 -1.18 2.48 5.86
C ILE A 58 -0.10 2.40 6.92
N GLN A 59 1.11 2.11 6.47
CA GLN A 59 2.23 1.80 7.34
C GLN A 59 3.10 3.03 7.64
N LYS A 60 4.08 2.80 8.50
CA LYS A 60 5.02 3.78 9.03
C LYS A 60 5.71 4.60 7.94
N GLY A 61 5.74 5.92 8.15
CA GLY A 61 6.44 6.85 7.26
C GLY A 61 5.75 7.09 5.91
N ALA A 62 4.60 6.43 5.64
CA ALA A 62 3.80 6.75 4.47
C ALA A 62 3.17 8.14 4.59
N THR A 63 3.11 8.85 3.46
CA THR A 63 2.51 10.18 3.38
C THR A 63 1.46 10.21 2.29
N ILE A 64 0.23 10.59 2.66
CA ILE A 64 -0.90 10.76 1.75
C ILE A 64 -1.21 12.25 1.65
N GLY A 65 -1.30 12.77 0.44
CA GLY A 65 -1.63 14.15 0.15
C GLY A 65 -3.08 14.51 0.50
N LYS A 66 -3.52 15.68 0.03
CA LYS A 66 -4.85 16.24 0.29
C LYS A 66 -5.88 15.72 -0.72
N ARG A 67 -7.16 15.70 -0.32
CA ARG A 67 -8.30 15.35 -1.17
C ARG A 67 -8.16 14.01 -1.89
N CYS A 68 -7.37 13.11 -1.30
CA CYS A 68 -7.21 11.76 -1.81
C CYS A 68 -8.40 10.87 -1.41
N ARG A 69 -8.61 9.81 -2.17
CA ARG A 69 -9.59 8.78 -1.85
C ARG A 69 -8.90 7.42 -1.88
N ILE A 70 -8.69 6.85 -0.70
CA ILE A 70 -8.09 5.53 -0.54
C ILE A 70 -9.22 4.55 -0.27
N GLN A 71 -9.50 3.67 -1.22
CA GLN A 71 -10.63 2.75 -1.14
C GLN A 71 -10.29 1.48 -0.34
N SER A 72 -11.33 0.74 0.02
CA SER A 72 -11.22 -0.44 0.89
C SER A 72 -10.19 -1.46 0.42
N HIS A 73 -9.57 -2.13 1.40
CA HIS A 73 -8.57 -3.20 1.21
C HIS A 73 -7.28 -2.75 0.49
N SER A 74 -7.03 -1.45 0.36
CA SER A 74 -5.75 -0.97 -0.15
C SER A 74 -4.66 -1.14 0.90
N PHE A 75 -3.48 -1.56 0.47
CA PHE A 75 -2.28 -1.69 1.30
C PHE A 75 -1.22 -0.70 0.85
N ILE A 76 -0.83 0.21 1.73
CA ILE A 76 0.19 1.23 1.49
C ILE A 76 1.32 1.02 2.48
N CYS A 77 2.42 0.42 1.99
CA CYS A 77 3.57 0.08 2.82
C CYS A 77 4.44 1.28 3.18
N ASP A 78 5.45 1.04 4.00
CA ASP A 78 6.49 2.02 4.33
C ASP A 78 7.11 2.64 3.08
N LEU A 79 7.56 3.89 3.17
CA LEU A 79 8.25 4.66 2.13
C LEU A 79 7.38 5.05 0.92
N VAL A 80 6.06 4.96 1.02
CA VAL A 80 5.14 5.43 -0.02
C VAL A 80 4.78 6.89 0.22
N THR A 81 4.91 7.70 -0.83
CA THR A 81 4.40 9.08 -0.87
C THR A 81 3.37 9.20 -1.98
N ILE A 82 2.18 9.67 -1.67
CA ILE A 82 1.08 9.93 -2.60
C ILE A 82 0.80 11.43 -2.62
N GLY A 83 0.81 12.03 -3.79
CA GLY A 83 0.49 13.45 -3.98
C GLY A 83 -0.99 13.77 -3.76
N ASP A 84 -1.39 14.99 -4.11
CA ASP A 84 -2.76 15.48 -3.92
C ASP A 84 -3.73 14.95 -4.98
N ASP A 85 -5.03 14.95 -4.65
CA ASP A 85 -6.13 14.63 -5.58
C ASP A 85 -6.02 13.22 -6.21
N CYS A 86 -5.41 12.27 -5.50
CA CYS A 86 -5.21 10.92 -5.98
C CYS A 86 -6.39 9.99 -5.61
N PHE A 87 -6.63 9.02 -6.49
CA PHE A 87 -7.61 7.97 -6.27
C PHE A 87 -6.91 6.60 -6.23
N ILE A 88 -6.93 5.93 -5.09
CA ILE A 88 -6.40 4.58 -4.91
C ILE A 88 -7.58 3.64 -4.75
N SER A 89 -7.84 2.84 -5.78
CA SER A 89 -9.02 1.98 -5.83
C SER A 89 -8.85 0.74 -4.94
N HIS A 90 -9.96 -0.02 -4.82
CA HIS A 90 -10.08 -1.18 -3.94
C HIS A 90 -8.96 -2.22 -4.17
N GLY A 91 -8.35 -2.70 -3.10
CA GLY A 91 -7.35 -3.76 -3.18
C GLY A 91 -6.06 -3.38 -3.91
N ALA A 92 -5.79 -2.09 -4.17
CA ALA A 92 -4.51 -1.67 -4.72
C ALA A 92 -3.39 -1.93 -3.70
N MET A 93 -2.27 -2.51 -4.17
CA MET A 93 -1.18 -2.97 -3.32
C MET A 93 0.13 -2.28 -3.68
N PHE A 94 0.75 -1.65 -2.70
CA PHE A 94 2.10 -1.09 -2.83
C PHE A 94 3.08 -2.02 -2.15
N ILE A 95 4.23 -2.24 -2.78
CA ILE A 95 5.31 -3.04 -2.21
C ILE A 95 6.60 -2.22 -2.15
N ASN A 96 7.47 -2.52 -1.20
CA ASN A 96 8.76 -1.84 -1.01
C ASN A 96 9.97 -2.79 -1.05
N ASP A 97 9.74 -4.11 -0.99
CA ASP A 97 10.76 -5.14 -1.05
C ASP A 97 10.75 -5.84 -2.41
N LEU A 98 11.87 -5.84 -3.11
CA LEU A 98 12.04 -6.46 -4.43
C LEU A 98 12.73 -7.84 -4.34
N PHE A 99 12.93 -8.37 -3.13
CA PHE A 99 13.56 -9.68 -2.91
C PHE A 99 14.91 -9.86 -3.64
N VAL A 100 15.69 -8.79 -3.73
CA VAL A 100 16.93 -8.74 -4.54
C VAL A 100 17.98 -9.79 -4.14
N THR A 101 17.87 -10.35 -2.95
CA THR A 101 18.76 -11.41 -2.43
C THR A 101 18.13 -12.81 -2.51
N GLY A 102 17.00 -12.96 -3.20
CA GLY A 102 16.27 -14.23 -3.32
C GLY A 102 15.32 -14.53 -2.15
N GLY A 103 15.12 -13.58 -1.23
CA GLY A 103 14.22 -13.66 -0.09
C GLY A 103 13.89 -12.29 0.47
N PRO A 104 13.07 -12.20 1.52
CA PRO A 104 12.75 -10.93 2.16
C PRO A 104 14.02 -10.18 2.57
N ALA A 105 14.03 -8.88 2.36
CA ALA A 105 15.21 -8.03 2.59
C ALA A 105 15.75 -8.10 4.03
N GLY A 106 14.88 -8.38 5.01
CA GLY A 106 15.26 -8.51 6.41
C GLY A 106 15.83 -7.23 7.06
N LYS A 107 16.08 -6.19 6.26
CA LYS A 107 16.60 -4.88 6.70
C LYS A 107 15.88 -3.75 5.96
N PRO A 108 15.29 -2.77 6.68
CA PRO A 108 14.57 -1.64 6.06
C PRO A 108 15.41 -0.83 5.05
N GLN A 109 16.72 -0.80 5.19
CA GLN A 109 17.64 -0.10 4.29
C GLN A 109 17.65 -0.65 2.85
N LEU A 110 17.17 -1.86 2.66
CA LEU A 110 17.04 -2.50 1.34
C LEU A 110 15.69 -2.22 0.67
N TRP A 111 14.73 -1.69 1.41
CA TRP A 111 13.44 -1.29 0.86
C TRP A 111 13.59 -0.06 -0.02
N ARG A 112 12.70 0.08 -1.00
CA ARG A 112 12.74 1.15 -1.98
C ARG A 112 11.46 1.99 -1.91
N PRO A 113 11.57 3.32 -2.09
CA PRO A 113 10.42 4.21 -2.03
C PRO A 113 9.55 4.14 -3.29
N THR A 114 8.26 4.40 -3.10
CA THR A 114 7.31 4.70 -4.17
C THR A 114 6.85 6.14 -4.05
N LYS A 115 6.81 6.88 -5.17
CA LYS A 115 6.31 8.25 -5.22
C LYS A 115 5.26 8.38 -6.32
N LEU A 116 4.06 8.80 -5.95
CA LEU A 116 3.02 9.22 -6.86
C LEU A 116 2.94 10.74 -6.87
N GLY A 117 2.87 11.31 -8.05
CA GLY A 117 2.54 12.72 -8.26
C GLY A 117 1.08 13.02 -7.92
N ASN A 118 0.59 14.15 -8.38
CA ASN A 118 -0.78 14.60 -8.15
C ASN A 118 -1.74 14.04 -9.21
N ARG A 119 -3.03 13.91 -8.86
CA ARG A 119 -4.09 13.45 -9.76
C ARG A 119 -3.79 12.10 -10.42
N VAL A 120 -3.17 11.20 -9.65
CA VAL A 120 -2.92 9.81 -10.07
C VAL A 120 -4.09 8.93 -9.66
N SER A 121 -4.59 8.12 -10.60
CA SER A 121 -5.65 7.14 -10.33
C SER A 121 -5.09 5.73 -10.47
N ILE A 122 -5.16 4.95 -9.40
CA ILE A 122 -4.73 3.54 -9.37
C ILE A 122 -5.97 2.66 -9.39
N GLY A 123 -6.09 1.82 -10.41
CA GLY A 123 -7.22 0.91 -10.58
C GLY A 123 -7.23 -0.25 -9.57
N THR A 124 -8.41 -0.86 -9.44
CA THR A 124 -8.67 -1.99 -8.52
C THR A 124 -7.66 -3.12 -8.72
N ASN A 125 -7.12 -3.64 -7.59
CA ASN A 125 -6.16 -4.75 -7.56
C ASN A 125 -4.87 -4.50 -8.37
N ALA A 126 -4.53 -3.25 -8.68
CA ALA A 126 -3.23 -2.96 -9.27
C ALA A 126 -2.12 -3.13 -8.23
N THR A 127 -0.95 -3.59 -8.70
CA THR A 127 0.26 -3.73 -7.87
C THR A 127 1.30 -2.69 -8.30
N ILE A 128 1.77 -1.91 -7.36
CA ILE A 128 2.75 -0.84 -7.61
C ILE A 128 4.07 -1.23 -6.95
N LEU A 129 5.07 -1.50 -7.77
CA LEU A 129 6.45 -1.71 -7.32
C LEU A 129 7.08 -0.36 -6.91
N PRO A 130 8.24 -0.38 -6.23
CA PRO A 130 8.98 0.83 -5.87
C PRO A 130 9.38 1.66 -7.09
N VAL A 131 8.53 2.58 -7.48
CA VAL A 131 8.69 3.42 -8.68
C VAL A 131 8.22 4.86 -8.43
N THR A 132 8.61 5.76 -9.33
CA THR A 132 8.04 7.10 -9.40
C THR A 132 7.02 7.16 -10.54
N ILE A 133 5.83 7.71 -10.25
CA ILE A 133 4.75 7.96 -11.23
C ILE A 133 4.50 9.46 -11.26
N CYS A 134 4.61 10.07 -12.43
CA CYS A 134 4.36 11.51 -12.62
C CYS A 134 2.87 11.86 -12.42
N ASP A 135 2.56 13.16 -12.46
CA ASP A 135 1.20 13.67 -12.34
C ASP A 135 0.28 13.15 -13.47
N GLN A 136 -1.02 13.12 -13.21
CA GLN A 136 -2.07 12.85 -14.22
C GLN A 136 -1.89 11.51 -14.93
N VAL A 137 -1.68 10.44 -14.16
CA VAL A 137 -1.57 9.07 -14.68
C VAL A 137 -2.75 8.24 -14.20
N VAL A 138 -3.27 7.40 -15.09
CA VAL A 138 -4.27 6.37 -14.77
C VAL A 138 -3.63 5.00 -14.94
N ILE A 139 -3.70 4.20 -13.88
CA ILE A 139 -3.30 2.78 -13.90
C ILE A 139 -4.56 1.93 -13.95
N GLY A 140 -4.66 1.09 -14.95
CA GLY A 140 -5.79 0.18 -15.14
C GLY A 140 -5.89 -0.88 -14.02
N ALA A 141 -7.11 -1.41 -13.83
CA ALA A 141 -7.34 -2.47 -12.86
C ALA A 141 -6.47 -3.72 -13.15
N GLY A 142 -5.95 -4.36 -12.11
CA GLY A 142 -5.10 -5.54 -12.21
C GLY A 142 -3.72 -5.32 -12.85
N ALA A 143 -3.36 -4.07 -13.14
CA ALA A 143 -2.05 -3.77 -13.73
C ALA A 143 -0.92 -3.95 -12.73
N VAL A 144 0.28 -4.29 -13.22
CA VAL A 144 1.51 -4.37 -12.42
C VAL A 144 2.51 -3.33 -12.92
N VAL A 145 2.71 -2.27 -12.14
CA VAL A 145 3.64 -1.18 -12.49
C VAL A 145 5.04 -1.53 -12.01
N THR A 146 5.92 -1.87 -12.94
CA THR A 146 7.29 -2.34 -12.66
C THR A 146 8.38 -1.31 -12.98
N LYS A 147 8.04 -0.21 -13.63
CA LYS A 147 8.99 0.84 -14.06
C LYS A 147 8.40 2.22 -13.81
N ALA A 148 9.28 3.21 -13.63
CA ALA A 148 8.87 4.60 -13.49
C ALA A 148 8.03 5.06 -14.69
N ILE A 149 7.02 5.89 -14.41
CA ILE A 149 6.15 6.51 -15.41
C ILE A 149 6.41 8.01 -15.40
N THR A 150 6.95 8.50 -16.49
CA THR A 150 7.36 9.91 -16.65
C THR A 150 6.48 10.69 -17.63
N VAL A 151 5.50 10.04 -18.24
CA VAL A 151 4.60 10.64 -19.22
C VAL A 151 3.16 10.42 -18.76
N SER A 152 2.37 11.50 -18.71
CA SER A 152 0.94 11.44 -18.38
C SER A 152 0.19 10.55 -19.38
N GLY A 153 -0.69 9.70 -18.90
CA GLY A 153 -1.40 8.76 -19.75
C GLY A 153 -2.11 7.65 -18.98
N ILE A 154 -2.72 6.77 -19.74
CA ILE A 154 -3.38 5.55 -19.24
C ILE A 154 -2.45 4.36 -19.48
N TYR A 155 -2.15 3.64 -18.42
CA TYR A 155 -1.29 2.47 -18.43
C TYR A 155 -2.07 1.24 -17.94
N ALA A 156 -1.88 0.09 -18.56
CA ALA A 156 -2.51 -1.15 -18.11
C ALA A 156 -1.67 -2.39 -18.46
N GLY A 157 -2.05 -3.52 -17.91
CA GLY A 157 -1.45 -4.82 -18.16
C GLY A 157 -0.38 -5.23 -17.13
N ASN A 158 0.17 -6.41 -17.31
CA ASN A 158 1.26 -6.97 -16.50
C ASN A 158 2.41 -7.44 -17.41
N PRO A 159 3.54 -6.73 -17.43
CA PRO A 159 3.77 -5.42 -16.81
C PRO A 159 2.98 -4.29 -17.50
N ALA A 160 2.68 -3.23 -16.74
CA ALA A 160 1.91 -2.09 -17.25
C ALA A 160 2.63 -1.39 -18.43
N ARG A 161 1.85 -1.05 -19.46
CA ARG A 161 2.32 -0.32 -20.67
C ARG A 161 1.37 0.82 -20.96
N LEU A 162 1.92 1.87 -21.56
CA LEU A 162 1.14 3.00 -22.03
C LEU A 162 0.13 2.55 -23.10
N LEU A 163 -1.15 2.79 -22.87
CA LEU A 163 -2.21 2.57 -23.83
C LEU A 163 -2.48 3.84 -24.65
N ARG A 164 -2.56 5.01 -23.99
CA ARG A 164 -2.71 6.31 -24.63
C ARG A 164 -2.29 7.44 -23.70
N ARG A 165 -1.90 8.57 -24.25
CA ARG A 165 -1.65 9.82 -23.50
C ARG A 165 -2.97 10.48 -23.07
N LEU A 166 -2.94 11.24 -21.99
CA LEU A 166 -3.99 12.14 -21.53
C LEU A 166 -3.76 13.55 -22.05
#